data_5386aab770fabd70e5d7f093b8fe2dc6
#
_entry.id   5386aab770fabd70e5d7f093b8fe2dc6
#
_cell.length_a   1.000
_cell.length_b   1.000
_cell.length_c   1.000
_cell.angle_alpha   90.00
_cell.angle_beta   90.00
_cell.angle_gamma   90.00
#
_symmetry.space_group_name_H-M   'P 1'
#
loop_
_entity.id
_entity.type
_entity.pdbx_description
1 polymer ?
#
loop_
_entity_poly.entity_id
_entity_poly.type
_entity_poly.pdbx_seq_one_letter_code
_entity_poly.pdbx_strand_id
1 'polypeptide(L)'
;RQRQMCIRDRAISSTAYASDNINIFVNGNALNTGAFIMNDSTYIPLRAVSEALGSNVNWDGNTRSVYIDSDEDTVTAQVIENASSSVVAIVGNYKPEYMTGTVSNYNELTAHGTGVVIKSGGIILTNAHVVSDIDNITVVFSDGESYAGQVQAIDKDSDLALVKVGRLGLKPISFAQSDSIFAGQSVVAIGTPLSLSMRNSASKGIVSGLNVSTPSAYYPLIQTDAAINAGNSGGPLLNMKGQLIGINSSKYAGVGIEGINFSIPLDTINYVLNQFEQSGKVIRPDLGVTLENSWEARIGLPTKKGVTVKTSSSSSLSCLLYTSPS
;
A
#
# COMPACT_ATOMS: atom_id res chain seq x y z
N ARG A 1 5.09 19.29 -34.77
CA ARG A 1 4.91 20.75 -34.73
C ARG A 1 3.74 21.04 -33.81
N GLN A 2 4.06 21.29 -32.53
CA GLN A 2 3.10 21.79 -31.54
C GLN A 2 2.67 23.20 -31.99
N ARG A 3 1.44 23.34 -32.36
CA ARG A 3 0.84 24.68 -32.54
C ARG A 3 0.42 25.18 -31.15
N GLN A 4 1.10 26.19 -30.67
CA GLN A 4 0.61 27.03 -29.56
C GLN A 4 -0.79 27.53 -29.92
N MET A 5 -1.77 27.13 -29.12
CA MET A 5 -3.13 27.61 -29.26
C MET A 5 -3.24 28.96 -28.55
N CYS A 6 -2.90 30.05 -29.27
CA CYS A 6 -3.26 31.39 -28.88
C CYS A 6 -4.68 31.65 -29.38
N ILE A 7 -5.62 31.91 -28.50
CA ILE A 7 -6.92 32.47 -28.86
C ILE A 7 -6.65 33.90 -29.35
N ARG A 8 -6.68 34.09 -30.65
CA ARG A 8 -6.78 35.43 -31.25
C ARG A 8 -8.26 35.75 -31.39
N ASP A 9 -8.77 36.59 -30.51
CA ASP A 9 -9.97 37.35 -30.86
C ASP A 9 -9.85 38.80 -30.42
N ARG A 10 -10.07 39.67 -31.38
CA ARG A 10 -10.30 41.12 -31.38
C ARG A 10 -9.58 41.96 -30.34
N ALA A 11 -8.77 42.88 -30.87
CA ALA A 11 -8.12 43.97 -30.17
C ALA A 11 -9.07 44.73 -29.21
N ILE A 12 -9.06 44.32 -27.99
CA ILE A 12 -9.25 45.20 -26.85
C ILE A 12 -7.84 45.48 -26.36
N SER A 13 -7.42 46.72 -26.34
CA SER A 13 -6.14 47.14 -25.81
C SER A 13 -6.12 46.92 -24.29
N SER A 14 -5.95 45.67 -23.88
CA SER A 14 -5.63 45.29 -22.52
C SER A 14 -4.11 45.08 -22.47
N THR A 15 -3.41 45.90 -21.74
CA THR A 15 -2.00 45.74 -21.41
C THR A 15 -1.85 44.41 -20.68
N ALA A 16 -1.36 43.39 -21.41
CA ALA A 16 -0.87 42.19 -20.76
C ALA A 16 0.44 42.53 -20.07
N TYR A 17 0.44 42.62 -18.78
CA TYR A 17 1.66 42.70 -18.01
C TYR A 17 2.35 41.34 -18.11
N ALA A 18 3.53 41.32 -18.74
CA ALA A 18 4.40 40.16 -18.74
C ALA A 18 4.82 39.90 -17.28
N SER A 19 4.41 38.80 -16.80
CA SER A 19 4.57 38.11 -15.55
C SER A 19 5.72 38.48 -14.64
N ASP A 20 5.37 38.87 -13.47
CA ASP A 20 6.07 38.43 -12.28
C ASP A 20 5.90 36.91 -12.17
N ASN A 21 6.99 36.19 -11.77
CA ASN A 21 6.99 34.72 -11.69
C ASN A 21 5.83 34.20 -10.83
N ILE A 22 4.73 33.85 -11.46
CA ILE A 22 3.58 33.22 -10.76
C ILE A 22 3.92 31.75 -10.60
N ASN A 23 4.16 31.31 -9.39
CA ASN A 23 4.37 29.90 -9.07
C ASN A 23 3.01 29.22 -8.96
N ILE A 24 2.83 28.15 -9.73
CA ILE A 24 1.62 27.33 -9.68
C ILE A 24 1.96 26.03 -8.99
N PHE A 25 1.16 25.68 -8.00
CA PHE A 25 1.27 24.39 -7.30
C PHE A 25 -0.04 23.62 -7.47
N VAL A 26 0.08 22.36 -7.86
CA VAL A 26 -1.04 21.41 -7.93
C VAL A 26 -0.76 20.27 -6.97
N ASN A 27 -1.63 20.07 -5.99
CA ASN A 27 -1.44 19.07 -4.93
C ASN A 27 -0.07 19.17 -4.23
N GLY A 28 0.43 20.41 -4.01
CA GLY A 28 1.72 20.67 -3.37
C GLY A 28 2.94 20.55 -4.31
N ASN A 29 2.78 20.11 -5.54
CA ASN A 29 3.85 19.99 -6.53
C ASN A 29 3.92 21.23 -7.42
N ALA A 30 5.12 21.79 -7.60
CA ALA A 30 5.31 22.92 -8.50
C ALA A 30 5.02 22.50 -9.95
N LEU A 31 4.16 23.26 -10.62
CA LEU A 31 3.83 23.07 -12.02
C LEU A 31 4.66 24.04 -12.89
N ASN A 32 5.54 23.48 -13.71
CA ASN A 32 6.39 24.29 -14.59
C ASN A 32 5.60 24.73 -15.83
N THR A 33 4.76 25.76 -15.65
CA THR A 33 3.96 26.35 -16.75
C THR A 33 3.85 27.86 -16.54
N GLY A 34 3.68 28.62 -17.64
CA GLY A 34 3.52 30.06 -17.59
C GLY A 34 2.11 30.44 -17.13
N ALA A 35 2.01 31.50 -16.34
CA ALA A 35 0.76 32.14 -15.98
C ALA A 35 0.88 33.64 -16.23
N PHE A 36 -0.25 34.35 -16.41
CA PHE A 36 -0.28 35.80 -16.51
C PHE A 36 -1.54 36.36 -15.87
N ILE A 37 -1.45 37.63 -15.45
CA ILE A 37 -2.60 38.37 -14.89
C ILE A 37 -3.14 39.32 -15.97
N MET A 38 -4.45 39.33 -16.13
CA MET A 38 -5.16 40.26 -17.01
C MET A 38 -6.49 40.65 -16.35
N ASN A 39 -6.75 41.92 -16.20
CA ASN A 39 -7.97 42.45 -15.57
C ASN A 39 -8.23 41.82 -14.17
N ASP A 40 -7.22 41.82 -13.31
CA ASP A 40 -7.25 41.24 -11.98
C ASP A 40 -7.59 39.73 -11.90
N SER A 41 -7.54 39.05 -13.03
CA SER A 41 -7.76 37.61 -13.13
C SER A 41 -6.47 36.90 -13.54
N THR A 42 -6.14 35.79 -12.85
CA THR A 42 -4.99 34.97 -13.21
C THR A 42 -5.38 33.96 -14.28
N TYR A 43 -4.66 33.97 -15.38
CA TYR A 43 -4.83 33.01 -16.49
C TYR A 43 -3.72 31.98 -16.44
N ILE A 44 -4.10 30.71 -16.48
CA ILE A 44 -3.20 29.57 -16.45
C ILE A 44 -3.52 28.60 -17.60
N PRO A 45 -2.55 27.88 -18.15
CA PRO A 45 -2.80 26.88 -19.17
C PRO A 45 -3.69 25.77 -18.65
N LEU A 46 -4.94 25.72 -19.13
CA LEU A 46 -5.96 24.76 -18.70
C LEU A 46 -5.47 23.31 -18.80
N ARG A 47 -4.84 22.93 -19.93
CA ARG A 47 -4.31 21.59 -20.15
C ARG A 47 -3.30 21.20 -19.07
N ALA A 48 -2.33 22.05 -18.79
CA ALA A 48 -1.26 21.75 -17.82
C ALA A 48 -1.82 21.52 -16.40
N VAL A 49 -2.82 22.31 -16.00
CA VAL A 49 -3.47 22.15 -14.69
C VAL A 49 -4.35 20.91 -14.64
N SER A 50 -5.14 20.68 -15.69
CA SER A 50 -6.04 19.52 -15.75
C SER A 50 -5.26 18.19 -15.78
N GLU A 51 -4.19 18.12 -16.59
CA GLU A 51 -3.32 16.94 -16.65
C GLU A 51 -2.58 16.71 -15.32
N ALA A 52 -2.16 17.77 -14.63
CA ALA A 52 -1.56 17.67 -13.29
C ALA A 52 -2.57 17.22 -12.22
N LEU A 53 -3.86 17.41 -12.45
CA LEU A 53 -4.96 16.89 -11.63
C LEU A 53 -5.42 15.49 -12.07
N GLY A 54 -4.75 14.87 -13.08
CA GLY A 54 -5.07 13.53 -13.55
C GLY A 54 -6.22 13.48 -14.56
N SER A 55 -6.56 14.60 -15.21
CA SER A 55 -7.63 14.68 -16.20
C SER A 55 -7.06 14.71 -17.61
N ASN A 56 -7.74 14.06 -18.56
CA ASN A 56 -7.47 14.19 -19.99
C ASN A 56 -8.11 15.45 -20.55
N VAL A 57 -7.40 16.16 -21.44
CA VAL A 57 -7.90 17.37 -22.06
C VAL A 57 -7.90 17.23 -23.58
N ASN A 58 -9.08 17.19 -24.16
CA ASN A 58 -9.31 17.12 -25.60
C ASN A 58 -9.89 18.43 -26.15
N TRP A 59 -9.42 18.84 -27.32
CA TRP A 59 -9.93 20.00 -28.04
C TRP A 59 -10.63 19.56 -29.31
N ASP A 60 -11.90 19.90 -29.45
CA ASP A 60 -12.63 19.77 -30.71
C ASP A 60 -12.62 21.10 -31.46
N GLY A 61 -11.89 21.15 -32.56
CA GLY A 61 -11.79 22.35 -33.41
C GLY A 61 -13.06 22.67 -34.19
N ASN A 62 -13.97 21.70 -34.40
CA ASN A 62 -15.21 21.89 -35.13
C ASN A 62 -16.25 22.59 -34.25
N THR A 63 -16.39 22.14 -33.04
CA THR A 63 -17.33 22.70 -32.06
C THR A 63 -16.69 23.82 -31.22
N ARG A 64 -15.37 24.04 -31.36
CA ARG A 64 -14.57 24.97 -30.54
C ARG A 64 -14.75 24.71 -29.03
N SER A 65 -14.81 23.42 -28.65
CA SER A 65 -15.05 22.99 -27.29
C SER A 65 -13.82 22.30 -26.70
N VAL A 66 -13.59 22.54 -25.41
CA VAL A 66 -12.61 21.81 -24.63
C VAL A 66 -13.37 20.78 -23.78
N TYR A 67 -12.97 19.53 -23.89
CA TYR A 67 -13.47 18.44 -23.05
C TYR A 67 -12.40 18.10 -22.02
N ILE A 68 -12.78 18.07 -20.76
CA ILE A 68 -11.92 17.67 -19.64
C ILE A 68 -12.58 16.46 -19.01
N ASP A 69 -11.95 15.31 -19.20
CA ASP A 69 -12.44 14.04 -18.69
C ASP A 69 -11.49 13.56 -17.59
N SER A 70 -11.97 13.54 -16.36
CA SER A 70 -11.34 12.78 -15.27
C SER A 70 -11.96 11.39 -15.28
N ASP A 71 -11.47 10.50 -16.15
CA ASP A 71 -11.91 9.11 -16.15
C ASP A 71 -11.16 8.35 -15.05
N GLU A 72 -11.85 8.13 -13.95
CA GLU A 72 -11.34 7.36 -12.81
C GLU A 72 -10.94 5.93 -13.22
N ASP A 73 -11.59 5.38 -14.24
CA ASP A 73 -11.28 4.04 -14.76
C ASP A 73 -9.95 4.06 -15.51
N THR A 74 -9.67 5.08 -16.30
CA THR A 74 -8.37 5.27 -16.97
C THR A 74 -7.24 5.42 -15.96
N VAL A 75 -7.42 6.22 -14.90
CA VAL A 75 -6.43 6.37 -13.83
C VAL A 75 -6.21 5.04 -13.12
N THR A 76 -7.27 4.31 -12.81
CA THR A 76 -7.20 2.98 -12.17
C THR A 76 -6.42 1.99 -13.05
N ALA A 77 -6.72 1.94 -14.35
CA ALA A 77 -6.01 1.07 -15.30
C ALA A 77 -4.51 1.41 -15.37
N GLN A 78 -4.15 2.70 -15.41
CA GLN A 78 -2.75 3.15 -15.38
C GLN A 78 -2.02 2.77 -14.11
N VAL A 79 -2.67 2.88 -12.94
CA VAL A 79 -2.11 2.44 -11.65
C VAL A 79 -1.78 0.96 -11.69
N ILE A 80 -2.72 0.12 -12.18
CA ILE A 80 -2.55 -1.33 -12.27
C ILE A 80 -1.40 -1.65 -13.24
N GLU A 81 -1.41 -1.08 -14.45
CA GLU A 81 -0.38 -1.31 -15.46
C GLU A 81 1.01 -0.94 -14.95
N ASN A 82 1.16 0.25 -14.38
CA ASN A 82 2.44 0.75 -13.87
C ASN A 82 2.98 -0.05 -12.69
N ALA A 83 2.12 -0.57 -11.83
CA ALA A 83 2.50 -1.34 -10.66
C ALA A 83 2.76 -2.82 -10.97
N SER A 84 2.15 -3.38 -12.03
CA SER A 84 2.19 -4.81 -12.36
C SER A 84 3.60 -5.38 -12.46
N SER A 85 4.57 -4.62 -12.98
CA SER A 85 5.98 -5.05 -13.06
C SER A 85 6.69 -5.13 -11.71
N SER A 86 6.13 -4.52 -10.68
CA SER A 86 6.63 -4.54 -9.29
C SER A 86 5.89 -5.56 -8.41
N VAL A 87 4.85 -6.22 -8.94
CA VAL A 87 4.06 -7.23 -8.22
C VAL A 87 4.43 -8.61 -8.73
N VAL A 88 4.62 -9.54 -7.82
CA VAL A 88 5.03 -10.92 -8.13
C VAL A 88 4.13 -11.91 -7.43
N ALA A 89 3.95 -13.09 -8.04
CA ALA A 89 3.36 -14.23 -7.37
C ALA A 89 4.45 -15.01 -6.62
N ILE A 90 4.13 -15.48 -5.43
CA ILE A 90 4.99 -16.35 -4.62
C ILE A 90 4.28 -17.68 -4.49
N VAL A 91 4.97 -18.76 -4.86
CA VAL A 91 4.46 -20.12 -4.76
C VAL A 91 5.48 -21.03 -4.07
N GLY A 92 4.99 -22.05 -3.42
CA GLY A 92 5.83 -23.06 -2.78
C GLY A 92 5.01 -24.27 -2.36
N ASN A 93 5.69 -25.33 -1.97
CA ASN A 93 5.05 -26.53 -1.46
C ASN A 93 4.85 -26.38 0.06
N TYR A 94 3.67 -26.79 0.55
CA TYR A 94 3.48 -26.85 2.00
C TYR A 94 4.50 -27.81 2.63
N LYS A 95 5.06 -27.42 3.76
CA LYS A 95 5.93 -28.30 4.56
C LYS A 95 5.14 -29.50 5.05
N PRO A 96 5.76 -30.71 5.15
CA PRO A 96 5.07 -31.93 5.55
C PRO A 96 4.30 -31.83 6.87
N GLU A 97 4.81 -31.04 7.82
CA GLU A 97 4.18 -30.83 9.12
C GLU A 97 2.84 -30.07 9.08
N TYR A 98 2.57 -29.37 7.97
CA TYR A 98 1.31 -28.62 7.76
C TYR A 98 0.32 -29.39 6.88
N MET A 99 0.70 -30.56 6.38
CA MET A 99 -0.16 -31.42 5.59
C MET A 99 -1.09 -32.22 6.52
N THR A 100 -2.32 -31.79 6.68
CA THR A 100 -3.33 -32.49 7.46
C THR A 100 -4.21 -33.32 6.52
N GLY A 101 -3.98 -34.65 6.47
CA GLY A 101 -4.85 -35.60 5.76
C GLY A 101 -4.22 -36.23 4.51
N THR A 102 -4.95 -37.19 3.90
CA THR A 102 -4.58 -37.79 2.60
C THR A 102 -4.81 -36.78 1.50
N VAL A 103 -3.75 -36.19 0.99
CA VAL A 103 -3.78 -35.26 -0.15
C VAL A 103 -4.25 -35.99 -1.39
N SER A 104 -5.41 -35.63 -1.91
CA SER A 104 -6.00 -36.28 -3.08
C SER A 104 -5.65 -35.59 -4.42
N ASN A 105 -5.19 -34.32 -4.37
CA ASN A 105 -4.90 -33.53 -5.56
C ASN A 105 -3.59 -32.73 -5.45
N TYR A 106 -2.84 -32.63 -6.53
CA TYR A 106 -1.58 -31.87 -6.62
C TYR A 106 -1.74 -30.38 -6.24
N ASN A 107 -2.90 -29.79 -6.47
CA ASN A 107 -3.21 -28.39 -6.13
C ASN A 107 -3.31 -28.14 -4.62
N GLU A 108 -3.58 -29.17 -3.82
CA GLU A 108 -3.64 -29.07 -2.34
C GLU A 108 -2.24 -28.99 -1.71
N LEU A 109 -1.19 -29.33 -2.48
CA LEU A 109 0.22 -29.32 -2.05
C LEU A 109 0.90 -27.96 -2.25
N THR A 110 0.26 -27.04 -2.98
CA THR A 110 0.89 -25.79 -3.40
C THR A 110 0.19 -24.61 -2.76
N ALA A 111 0.92 -23.89 -1.91
CA ALA A 111 0.50 -22.58 -1.41
C ALA A 111 0.93 -21.49 -2.38
N HIS A 112 0.16 -20.43 -2.45
CA HIS A 112 0.51 -19.24 -3.22
C HIS A 112 0.08 -17.95 -2.49
N GLY A 113 0.80 -16.90 -2.79
CA GLY A 113 0.54 -15.54 -2.31
C GLY A 113 1.14 -14.52 -3.27
N THR A 114 1.23 -13.31 -2.83
CA THR A 114 1.75 -12.19 -3.62
C THR A 114 2.93 -11.55 -2.90
N GLY A 115 3.79 -10.88 -3.64
CA GLY A 115 4.89 -10.08 -3.11
C GLY A 115 5.07 -8.80 -3.92
N VAL A 116 5.79 -7.86 -3.33
CA VAL A 116 6.06 -6.54 -3.91
C VAL A 116 7.56 -6.30 -3.98
N VAL A 117 8.08 -5.97 -5.15
CA VAL A 117 9.48 -5.60 -5.33
C VAL A 117 9.74 -4.26 -4.66
N ILE A 118 10.64 -4.22 -3.67
CA ILE A 118 11.00 -3.00 -2.93
C ILE A 118 12.42 -2.51 -3.21
N LYS A 119 13.30 -3.35 -3.78
CA LYS A 119 14.65 -2.96 -4.21
C LYS A 119 14.98 -3.59 -5.57
N SER A 120 15.64 -2.82 -6.45
CA SER A 120 16.03 -3.26 -7.79
C SER A 120 16.99 -4.45 -7.79
N GLY A 121 17.67 -4.69 -6.67
CA GLY A 121 18.55 -5.83 -6.44
C GLY A 121 17.81 -7.14 -6.12
N GLY A 122 16.49 -7.24 -6.29
CA GLY A 122 15.74 -8.47 -6.10
C GLY A 122 15.27 -8.72 -4.67
N ILE A 123 14.93 -7.67 -3.92
CA ILE A 123 14.29 -7.79 -2.60
C ILE A 123 12.80 -7.58 -2.77
N ILE A 124 12.04 -8.54 -2.25
CA ILE A 124 10.59 -8.63 -2.34
C ILE A 124 10.02 -8.62 -0.91
N LEU A 125 9.07 -7.74 -0.66
CA LEU A 125 8.30 -7.70 0.56
C LEU A 125 7.02 -8.53 0.39
N THR A 126 6.69 -9.32 1.38
CA THR A 126 5.47 -10.14 1.41
C THR A 126 5.02 -10.37 2.86
N ASN A 127 3.92 -11.12 3.06
CA ASN A 127 3.54 -11.53 4.40
C ASN A 127 4.37 -12.71 4.91
N ALA A 128 4.56 -12.75 6.24
CA ALA A 128 5.24 -13.85 6.89
C ALA A 128 4.50 -15.18 6.70
N HIS A 129 3.17 -15.20 6.84
CA HIS A 129 2.37 -16.41 6.67
C HIS A 129 2.42 -16.97 5.24
N VAL A 130 2.73 -16.15 4.22
CA VAL A 130 2.88 -16.61 2.82
C VAL A 130 4.11 -17.50 2.68
N VAL A 131 5.19 -17.25 3.44
CA VAL A 131 6.48 -17.92 3.28
C VAL A 131 6.89 -18.81 4.44
N SER A 132 6.20 -18.75 5.59
CA SER A 132 6.57 -19.51 6.80
C SER A 132 6.40 -21.01 6.63
N ASP A 133 5.32 -21.39 5.97
CA ASP A 133 4.79 -22.77 6.00
C ASP A 133 5.04 -23.51 4.69
N ILE A 134 5.86 -22.91 3.80
CA ILE A 134 6.22 -23.46 2.50
C ILE A 134 7.73 -23.66 2.34
N ASP A 135 8.07 -24.63 1.50
CA ASP A 135 9.41 -24.89 0.99
C ASP A 135 9.47 -24.63 -0.52
N ASN A 136 10.69 -24.62 -1.08
CA ASN A 136 10.94 -24.47 -2.51
C ASN A 136 10.26 -23.22 -3.10
N ILE A 137 10.43 -22.09 -2.41
CA ILE A 137 9.83 -20.81 -2.82
C ILE A 137 10.25 -20.47 -4.24
N THR A 138 9.26 -20.28 -5.10
CA THR A 138 9.41 -19.80 -6.47
C THR A 138 8.66 -18.47 -6.60
N VAL A 139 9.35 -17.46 -7.12
CA VAL A 139 8.79 -16.14 -7.39
C VAL A 139 8.56 -16.01 -8.89
N VAL A 140 7.31 -15.76 -9.28
CA VAL A 140 6.88 -15.60 -10.67
C VAL A 140 6.55 -14.14 -10.95
N PHE A 141 7.24 -13.58 -11.93
CA PHE A 141 7.11 -12.17 -12.34
C PHE A 141 5.96 -11.97 -13.35
N SER A 142 5.61 -10.71 -13.61
CA SER A 142 4.54 -10.34 -14.56
C SER A 142 4.83 -10.78 -16.00
N ASP A 143 6.11 -10.86 -16.40
CA ASP A 143 6.56 -11.34 -17.70
C ASP A 143 6.53 -12.88 -17.82
N GLY A 144 6.19 -13.60 -16.75
CA GLY A 144 6.14 -15.06 -16.70
C GLY A 144 7.45 -15.73 -16.30
N GLU A 145 8.56 -14.99 -16.21
CA GLU A 145 9.81 -15.54 -15.68
C GLU A 145 9.71 -15.93 -14.21
N SER A 146 10.37 -17.00 -13.83
CA SER A 146 10.37 -17.49 -12.45
C SER A 146 11.79 -17.65 -11.90
N TYR A 147 11.96 -17.36 -10.63
CA TYR A 147 13.23 -17.46 -9.92
C TYR A 147 13.03 -18.11 -8.55
N ALA A 148 14.04 -18.88 -8.12
CA ALA A 148 14.05 -19.40 -6.76
C ALA A 148 14.13 -18.22 -5.77
N GLY A 149 13.26 -18.24 -4.76
CA GLY A 149 13.22 -17.28 -3.68
C GLY A 149 13.87 -17.82 -2.41
N GLN A 150 14.58 -16.98 -1.68
CA GLN A 150 15.15 -17.30 -0.38
C GLN A 150 14.63 -16.30 0.66
N VAL A 151 14.03 -16.78 1.74
CA VAL A 151 13.63 -15.93 2.87
C VAL A 151 14.87 -15.33 3.50
N GLN A 152 14.96 -14.02 3.50
CA GLN A 152 16.07 -13.25 4.05
C GLN A 152 15.81 -12.78 5.48
N ALA A 153 14.58 -12.38 5.77
CA ALA A 153 14.14 -11.97 7.09
C ALA A 153 12.63 -12.24 7.22
N ILE A 154 12.19 -12.53 8.43
CA ILE A 154 10.79 -12.81 8.74
C ILE A 154 10.44 -12.30 10.13
N ASP A 155 9.27 -11.68 10.25
CA ASP A 155 8.67 -11.27 11.51
C ASP A 155 7.19 -11.68 11.55
N LYS A 156 6.90 -12.67 12.39
CA LYS A 156 5.56 -13.26 12.50
C LYS A 156 4.55 -12.34 13.20
N ASP A 157 5.02 -11.46 14.08
CA ASP A 157 4.14 -10.55 14.83
C ASP A 157 3.58 -9.43 13.95
N SER A 158 4.40 -8.85 13.06
CA SER A 158 3.95 -7.89 12.05
C SER A 158 3.39 -8.55 10.81
N ASP A 159 3.54 -9.87 10.67
CA ASP A 159 3.18 -10.65 9.47
C ASP A 159 3.91 -10.16 8.21
N LEU A 160 5.19 -9.79 8.32
CA LEU A 160 6.03 -9.33 7.22
C LEU A 160 7.26 -10.22 7.01
N ALA A 161 7.66 -10.38 5.76
CA ALA A 161 8.87 -11.11 5.38
C ALA A 161 9.55 -10.48 4.16
N LEU A 162 10.87 -10.68 4.06
CA LEU A 162 11.67 -10.38 2.88
C LEU A 162 12.09 -11.65 2.18
N VAL A 163 11.88 -11.69 0.87
CA VAL A 163 12.35 -12.75 -0.03
C VAL A 163 13.37 -12.17 -1.00
N LYS A 164 14.50 -12.83 -1.12
CA LYS A 164 15.57 -12.51 -2.08
C LYS A 164 15.47 -13.41 -3.29
N VAL A 165 15.59 -12.81 -4.49
CA VAL A 165 15.72 -13.52 -5.77
C VAL A 165 17.00 -13.10 -6.49
N GLY A 166 17.48 -13.93 -7.39
CA GLY A 166 18.68 -13.68 -8.21
C GLY A 166 18.47 -12.76 -9.41
N ARG A 167 17.29 -12.15 -9.57
CA ARG A 167 16.96 -11.23 -10.65
C ARG A 167 17.36 -9.79 -10.30
N LEU A 168 18.07 -9.12 -11.21
CA LEU A 168 18.51 -7.73 -11.08
C LEU A 168 17.72 -6.83 -12.03
N GLY A 169 17.83 -5.50 -11.82
CA GLY A 169 17.19 -4.51 -12.69
C GLY A 169 15.68 -4.43 -12.53
N LEU A 170 15.15 -4.94 -11.42
CA LEU A 170 13.72 -4.88 -11.13
C LEU A 170 13.28 -3.44 -10.85
N LYS A 171 12.03 -3.13 -11.18
CA LYS A 171 11.39 -1.84 -10.86
C LYS A 171 10.80 -1.91 -9.45
N PRO A 172 11.36 -1.20 -8.47
CA PRO A 172 10.75 -1.14 -7.13
C PRO A 172 9.46 -0.34 -7.16
N ILE A 173 8.51 -0.74 -6.31
CA ILE A 173 7.32 0.08 -6.03
C ILE A 173 7.74 1.35 -5.27
N SER A 174 7.12 2.48 -5.57
CA SER A 174 7.28 3.70 -4.77
C SER A 174 6.38 3.68 -3.56
N PHE A 175 6.87 4.17 -2.42
CA PHE A 175 6.12 4.27 -1.18
C PHE A 175 5.46 5.66 -1.09
N ALA A 176 4.23 5.72 -0.57
CA ALA A 176 3.61 6.97 -0.19
C ALA A 176 4.25 7.50 1.11
N GLN A 177 3.87 8.72 1.49
CA GLN A 177 4.17 9.22 2.84
C GLN A 177 3.03 8.81 3.78
N SER A 178 3.35 8.34 4.98
CA SER A 178 2.35 7.82 5.92
C SER A 178 1.28 8.86 6.30
N ASP A 179 1.68 10.12 6.43
CA ASP A 179 0.80 11.25 6.74
C ASP A 179 -0.12 11.67 5.59
N SER A 180 0.10 11.15 4.39
CA SER A 180 -0.74 11.39 3.21
C SER A 180 -1.92 10.43 3.08
N ILE A 181 -2.06 9.46 3.98
CA ILE A 181 -3.11 8.44 3.95
C ILE A 181 -4.30 8.88 4.79
N PHE A 182 -5.50 8.86 4.22
CA PHE A 182 -6.73 9.29 4.90
C PHE A 182 -7.91 8.37 4.58
N ALA A 183 -8.88 8.33 5.50
CA ALA A 183 -10.13 7.59 5.30
C ALA A 183 -10.95 8.19 4.15
N GLY A 184 -11.52 7.33 3.30
CA GLY A 184 -12.23 7.72 2.08
C GLY A 184 -11.33 7.84 0.84
N GLN A 185 -10.00 7.70 0.98
CA GLN A 185 -9.08 7.69 -0.15
C GLN A 185 -9.30 6.46 -1.03
N SER A 186 -9.44 6.65 -2.35
CA SER A 186 -9.51 5.54 -3.32
C SER A 186 -8.21 4.75 -3.34
N VAL A 187 -8.34 3.43 -3.39
CA VAL A 187 -7.21 2.49 -3.37
C VAL A 187 -7.41 1.34 -4.35
N VAL A 188 -6.30 0.74 -4.76
CA VAL A 188 -6.25 -0.46 -5.59
C VAL A 188 -5.41 -1.52 -4.88
N ALA A 189 -6.00 -2.69 -4.64
CA ALA A 189 -5.28 -3.87 -4.20
C ALA A 189 -4.92 -4.74 -5.41
N ILE A 190 -3.67 -5.19 -5.50
CA ILE A 190 -3.21 -6.08 -6.58
C ILE A 190 -2.68 -7.37 -5.98
N GLY A 191 -2.96 -8.51 -6.65
CA GLY A 191 -2.48 -9.80 -6.17
C GLY A 191 -2.67 -10.94 -7.15
N THR A 192 -2.50 -12.16 -6.64
CA THR A 192 -2.64 -13.41 -7.37
C THR A 192 -3.67 -14.31 -6.66
N PRO A 193 -4.98 -14.01 -6.76
CA PRO A 193 -5.99 -14.82 -6.09
C PRO A 193 -6.12 -16.19 -6.74
N LEU A 194 -6.34 -17.22 -5.92
CA LEU A 194 -6.73 -18.58 -6.31
C LEU A 194 -5.80 -19.34 -7.25
N SER A 195 -5.16 -18.70 -8.22
CA SER A 195 -4.35 -19.36 -9.27
C SER A 195 -3.32 -18.43 -9.89
N LEU A 196 -2.19 -18.98 -10.34
CA LEU A 196 -1.18 -18.24 -11.11
C LEU A 196 -1.72 -17.67 -12.43
N SER A 197 -2.81 -18.22 -12.98
CA SER A 197 -3.48 -17.65 -14.16
C SER A 197 -4.16 -16.32 -13.87
N MET A 198 -4.40 -16.00 -12.59
CA MET A 198 -5.01 -14.75 -12.11
C MET A 198 -3.95 -13.77 -11.58
N ARG A 199 -2.68 -13.90 -11.98
CA ARG A 199 -1.64 -12.93 -11.60
C ARG A 199 -2.05 -11.51 -11.99
N ASN A 200 -1.70 -10.54 -11.12
CA ASN A 200 -2.02 -9.13 -11.29
C ASN A 200 -3.52 -8.83 -11.33
N SER A 201 -4.35 -9.71 -10.77
CA SER A 201 -5.75 -9.34 -10.52
C SER A 201 -5.81 -8.14 -9.58
N ALA A 202 -6.68 -7.21 -9.89
CA ALA A 202 -6.84 -5.99 -9.11
C ALA A 202 -8.28 -5.83 -8.63
N SER A 203 -8.42 -5.27 -7.44
CA SER A 203 -9.69 -4.80 -6.89
C SER A 203 -9.56 -3.35 -6.44
N LYS A 204 -10.60 -2.55 -6.64
CA LYS A 204 -10.67 -1.15 -6.24
C LYS A 204 -11.60 -1.00 -5.04
N GLY A 205 -11.28 -0.06 -4.19
CA GLY A 205 -12.08 0.32 -3.03
C GLY A 205 -11.57 1.62 -2.41
N ILE A 206 -11.85 1.81 -1.13
CA ILE A 206 -11.39 2.96 -0.35
C ILE A 206 -10.66 2.52 0.92
N VAL A 207 -9.93 3.42 1.53
CA VAL A 207 -9.51 3.30 2.93
C VAL A 207 -10.75 3.51 3.79
N SER A 208 -11.30 2.44 4.37
CA SER A 208 -12.50 2.50 5.21
C SER A 208 -12.18 2.96 6.64
N GLY A 209 -10.95 2.71 7.11
CA GLY A 209 -10.49 3.11 8.44
C GLY A 209 -8.98 3.03 8.59
N LEU A 210 -8.45 3.84 9.50
CA LEU A 210 -7.04 3.86 9.88
C LEU A 210 -6.89 3.48 11.36
N ASN A 211 -5.73 2.94 11.70
CA ASN A 211 -5.40 2.54 13.07
C ASN A 211 -6.41 1.56 13.70
N VAL A 212 -6.93 0.63 12.87
CA VAL A 212 -7.90 -0.35 13.32
C VAL A 212 -7.20 -1.46 14.07
N SER A 213 -7.52 -1.62 15.37
CA SER A 213 -7.00 -2.71 16.19
C SER A 213 -7.90 -3.93 16.08
N THR A 214 -7.31 -5.10 15.82
CA THR A 214 -7.99 -6.38 15.83
C THR A 214 -7.33 -7.32 16.84
N PRO A 215 -8.07 -8.28 17.44
CA PRO A 215 -7.47 -9.21 18.42
C PRO A 215 -6.34 -10.07 17.86
N SER A 216 -6.30 -10.26 16.55
CA SER A 216 -5.34 -11.12 15.85
C SER A 216 -4.10 -10.38 15.33
N ALA A 217 -4.11 -9.03 15.32
CA ALA A 217 -3.00 -8.22 14.83
C ALA A 217 -2.21 -7.60 15.98
N TYR A 218 -0.88 -7.68 15.89
CA TYR A 218 0.02 -7.04 16.86
C TYR A 218 0.05 -5.51 16.72
N TYR A 219 -0.06 -5.02 15.48
CA TYR A 219 -0.07 -3.59 15.14
C TYR A 219 -1.44 -3.18 14.59
N PRO A 220 -1.81 -1.90 14.73
CA PRO A 220 -3.00 -1.37 14.08
C PRO A 220 -2.91 -1.51 12.56
N LEU A 221 -4.04 -1.69 11.90
CA LEU A 221 -4.17 -1.98 10.47
C LEU A 221 -4.89 -0.85 9.74
N ILE A 222 -4.74 -0.81 8.42
CA ILE A 222 -5.62 -0.10 7.50
C ILE A 222 -6.79 -1.03 7.19
N GLN A 223 -8.02 -0.53 7.34
CA GLN A 223 -9.23 -1.21 6.85
C GLN A 223 -9.57 -0.70 5.45
N THR A 224 -9.97 -1.60 4.56
CA THR A 224 -10.42 -1.30 3.20
C THR A 224 -11.59 -2.18 2.80
N ASP A 225 -12.44 -1.71 1.91
CA ASP A 225 -13.50 -2.49 1.25
C ASP A 225 -13.03 -3.10 -0.08
N ALA A 226 -11.83 -2.73 -0.57
CA ALA A 226 -11.20 -3.42 -1.69
C ALA A 226 -11.10 -4.93 -1.39
N ALA A 227 -11.56 -5.78 -2.31
CA ALA A 227 -11.62 -7.21 -2.10
C ALA A 227 -10.23 -7.83 -1.92
N ILE A 228 -9.97 -8.40 -0.76
CA ILE A 228 -8.75 -9.14 -0.43
C ILE A 228 -9.13 -10.58 -0.12
N ASN A 229 -8.65 -11.50 -0.94
CA ASN A 229 -8.91 -12.93 -0.81
C ASN A 229 -7.58 -13.70 -0.65
N ALA A 230 -7.69 -15.00 -0.37
CA ALA A 230 -6.53 -15.88 -0.37
C ALA A 230 -5.75 -15.77 -1.69
N GLY A 231 -4.44 -15.55 -1.59
CA GLY A 231 -3.56 -15.27 -2.73
C GLY A 231 -3.23 -13.79 -2.93
N ASN A 232 -4.07 -12.84 -2.50
CA ASN A 232 -3.73 -11.41 -2.50
C ASN A 232 -2.84 -11.01 -1.30
N SER A 233 -2.71 -11.88 -0.29
CA SER A 233 -1.80 -11.66 0.85
C SER A 233 -0.37 -11.43 0.37
N GLY A 234 0.28 -10.40 0.93
CA GLY A 234 1.62 -9.96 0.56
C GLY A 234 1.65 -9.00 -0.64
N GLY A 235 0.53 -8.83 -1.34
CA GLY A 235 0.39 -7.84 -2.41
C GLY A 235 0.20 -6.41 -1.91
N PRO A 236 0.38 -5.43 -2.78
CA PRO A 236 0.26 -4.03 -2.41
C PRO A 236 -1.18 -3.56 -2.30
N LEU A 237 -1.43 -2.66 -1.35
CA LEU A 237 -2.50 -1.69 -1.38
C LEU A 237 -1.90 -0.37 -1.89
N LEU A 238 -2.43 0.16 -2.99
CA LEU A 238 -1.90 1.34 -3.68
C LEU A 238 -2.88 2.50 -3.61
N ASN A 239 -2.35 3.72 -3.54
CA ASN A 239 -3.14 4.92 -3.80
C ASN A 239 -3.28 5.15 -5.33
N MET A 240 -4.10 6.14 -5.73
CA MET A 240 -4.33 6.46 -7.14
C MET A 240 -3.12 7.12 -7.84
N LYS A 241 -1.99 7.30 -7.15
CA LYS A 241 -0.69 7.66 -7.73
C LYS A 241 0.20 6.43 -7.97
N GLY A 242 -0.30 5.22 -7.71
CA GLY A 242 0.46 3.96 -7.81
C GLY A 242 1.50 3.78 -6.71
N GLN A 243 1.38 4.49 -5.59
CA GLN A 243 2.29 4.39 -4.46
C GLN A 243 1.75 3.40 -3.43
N LEU A 244 2.64 2.60 -2.86
CA LEU A 244 2.34 1.67 -1.77
C LEU A 244 1.87 2.43 -0.52
N ILE A 245 0.72 2.06 0.01
CA ILE A 245 0.19 2.54 1.29
C ILE A 245 0.06 1.44 2.34
N GLY A 246 0.10 0.18 1.92
CA GLY A 246 0.04 -0.97 2.83
C GLY A 246 0.29 -2.28 2.10
N ILE A 247 0.47 -3.36 2.88
CA ILE A 247 0.56 -4.74 2.40
C ILE A 247 -0.71 -5.49 2.80
N ASN A 248 -1.42 -6.02 1.80
CA ASN A 248 -2.66 -6.76 2.00
C ASN A 248 -2.43 -8.04 2.80
N SER A 249 -3.35 -8.36 3.71
CA SER A 249 -3.29 -9.61 4.48
C SER A 249 -4.70 -10.20 4.67
N SER A 250 -4.96 -11.34 4.05
CA SER A 250 -6.21 -12.09 4.23
C SER A 250 -6.30 -12.77 5.60
N LYS A 251 -5.19 -12.87 6.34
CA LYS A 251 -5.13 -13.46 7.70
C LYS A 251 -6.06 -12.74 8.68
N TYR A 252 -6.28 -11.45 8.48
CA TYR A 252 -7.07 -10.62 9.39
C TYR A 252 -8.55 -10.49 8.96
N ALA A 253 -8.91 -10.98 7.77
CA ALA A 253 -10.28 -10.99 7.29
C ALA A 253 -11.13 -11.98 8.09
N GLY A 254 -12.33 -11.57 8.49
CA GLY A 254 -13.30 -12.47 9.15
C GLY A 254 -13.92 -13.42 8.12
N VAL A 255 -14.00 -14.71 8.47
CA VAL A 255 -14.67 -15.70 7.61
C VAL A 255 -16.15 -15.34 7.46
N GLY A 256 -16.61 -15.18 6.21
CA GLY A 256 -18.01 -14.85 5.89
C GLY A 256 -18.38 -13.38 6.11
N ILE A 257 -17.41 -12.49 6.31
CA ILE A 257 -17.63 -11.05 6.37
C ILE A 257 -17.10 -10.44 5.07
N GLU A 258 -18.00 -9.83 4.29
CA GLU A 258 -17.65 -9.15 3.04
C GLU A 258 -17.42 -7.64 3.29
N GLY A 259 -16.54 -7.02 2.49
CA GLY A 259 -16.30 -5.58 2.54
C GLY A 259 -15.49 -5.08 3.74
N ILE A 260 -14.96 -5.99 4.58
CA ILE A 260 -14.06 -5.66 5.69
C ILE A 260 -12.74 -6.41 5.49
N ASN A 261 -11.77 -5.74 4.92
CA ASN A 261 -10.46 -6.28 4.63
C ASN A 261 -9.38 -5.41 5.28
N PHE A 262 -8.17 -5.96 5.41
CA PHE A 262 -7.10 -5.31 6.15
C PHE A 262 -5.77 -5.32 5.41
N SER A 263 -5.00 -4.25 5.63
CA SER A 263 -3.64 -4.14 5.13
C SER A 263 -2.72 -3.60 6.23
N ILE A 264 -1.48 -4.08 6.25
CA ILE A 264 -0.43 -3.63 7.16
C ILE A 264 0.03 -2.25 6.70
N PRO A 265 -0.03 -1.21 7.55
CA PRO A 265 0.25 0.17 7.15
C PRO A 265 1.75 0.45 6.96
N LEU A 266 2.06 1.54 6.25
CA LEU A 266 3.44 1.98 5.98
C LEU A 266 4.29 2.19 7.23
N ASP A 267 3.72 2.70 8.32
CA ASP A 267 4.47 2.92 9.55
C ASP A 267 5.04 1.61 10.11
N THR A 268 4.20 0.56 10.13
CA THR A 268 4.65 -0.78 10.53
C THR A 268 5.66 -1.35 9.53
N ILE A 269 5.41 -1.18 8.22
CA ILE A 269 6.33 -1.64 7.16
C ILE A 269 7.69 -0.98 7.32
N ASN A 270 7.75 0.34 7.43
CA ASN A 270 9.00 1.10 7.58
C ASN A 270 9.75 0.73 8.86
N TYR A 271 9.03 0.58 9.98
CA TYR A 271 9.63 0.11 11.23
C TYR A 271 10.29 -1.25 11.07
N VAL A 272 9.59 -2.22 10.49
CA VAL A 272 10.08 -3.58 10.31
C VAL A 272 11.25 -3.63 9.32
N LEU A 273 11.17 -2.92 8.19
CA LEU A 273 12.24 -2.84 7.21
C LEU A 273 13.53 -2.25 7.81
N ASN A 274 13.41 -1.20 8.59
CA ASN A 274 14.56 -0.61 9.30
C ASN A 274 15.20 -1.59 10.27
N GLN A 275 14.40 -2.37 11.02
CA GLN A 275 14.90 -3.40 11.92
C GLN A 275 15.59 -4.54 11.16
N PHE A 276 15.02 -4.97 10.04
CA PHE A 276 15.63 -5.99 9.19
C PHE A 276 16.97 -5.53 8.60
N GLU A 277 17.10 -4.25 8.21
CA GLU A 277 18.36 -3.70 7.71
C GLU A 277 19.43 -3.61 8.80
N GLN A 278 19.06 -3.23 10.03
CA GLN A 278 20.00 -3.01 11.12
C GLN A 278 20.46 -4.31 11.78
N SER A 279 19.56 -5.27 11.96
CA SER A 279 19.81 -6.46 12.82
C SER A 279 19.38 -7.79 12.19
N GLY A 280 18.85 -7.79 10.97
CA GLY A 280 18.32 -8.98 10.30
C GLY A 280 17.02 -9.52 10.90
N LYS A 281 16.54 -8.94 11.99
CA LYS A 281 15.30 -9.34 12.69
C LYS A 281 14.69 -8.16 13.42
N VAL A 282 13.40 -8.27 13.75
CA VAL A 282 12.73 -7.27 14.59
C VAL A 282 13.02 -7.56 16.06
N ILE A 283 13.53 -6.56 16.75
CA ILE A 283 13.83 -6.63 18.19
C ILE A 283 12.77 -5.80 18.92
N ARG A 284 11.98 -6.47 19.78
CA ARG A 284 10.98 -5.83 20.62
C ARG A 284 11.45 -5.88 22.06
N PRO A 285 11.56 -4.72 22.75
CA PRO A 285 11.85 -4.72 24.18
C PRO A 285 10.68 -5.39 24.92
N ASP A 286 11.01 -6.34 25.79
CA ASP A 286 10.06 -6.97 26.69
C ASP A 286 10.08 -6.24 28.03
N LEU A 287 8.93 -5.76 28.46
CA LEU A 287 8.77 -5.12 29.77
C LEU A 287 8.71 -6.16 30.92
N GLY A 288 8.66 -7.44 30.60
CA GLY A 288 8.54 -8.51 31.60
C GLY A 288 7.20 -8.48 32.34
N VAL A 289 6.16 -7.87 31.75
CA VAL A 289 4.82 -7.82 32.33
C VAL A 289 3.78 -8.22 31.30
N THR A 290 2.77 -8.97 31.75
CA THR A 290 1.57 -9.23 30.94
C THR A 290 0.53 -8.18 31.30
N LEU A 291 0.06 -7.45 30.26
CA LEU A 291 -0.94 -6.42 30.40
C LEU A 291 -2.32 -6.95 30.00
N GLU A 292 -3.35 -6.50 30.69
CA GLU A 292 -4.75 -6.79 30.35
C GLU A 292 -5.50 -5.47 30.15
N ASN A 293 -6.12 -5.34 28.97
CA ASN A 293 -6.98 -4.20 28.69
C ASN A 293 -8.28 -4.28 29.48
N SER A 294 -8.82 -3.11 29.89
CA SER A 294 -10.18 -3.05 30.43
C SER A 294 -11.19 -3.62 29.41
N TRP A 295 -12.35 -4.08 29.88
CA TRP A 295 -13.34 -4.66 28.99
C TRP A 295 -13.84 -3.63 27.97
N GLU A 296 -13.94 -2.36 28.37
CA GLU A 296 -14.30 -1.26 27.46
C GLU A 296 -13.31 -1.14 26.30
N ALA A 297 -12.01 -1.17 26.60
CA ALA A 297 -10.95 -1.14 25.57
C ALA A 297 -11.00 -2.38 24.67
N ARG A 298 -11.33 -3.56 25.24
CA ARG A 298 -11.43 -4.82 24.48
C ARG A 298 -12.55 -4.81 23.43
N ILE A 299 -13.62 -4.08 23.68
CA ILE A 299 -14.75 -3.93 22.73
C ILE A 299 -14.68 -2.62 21.93
N GLY A 300 -13.54 -1.89 22.00
CA GLY A 300 -13.32 -0.67 21.22
C GLY A 300 -14.00 0.59 21.76
N LEU A 301 -14.50 0.59 22.99
CA LEU A 301 -15.04 1.80 23.59
C LEU A 301 -13.91 2.72 24.08
N PRO A 302 -14.06 4.04 23.91
CA PRO A 302 -13.14 4.99 24.51
C PRO A 302 -13.10 4.82 26.04
N THR A 303 -11.92 4.67 26.60
CA THR A 303 -11.74 4.54 28.04
C THR A 303 -10.57 5.38 28.52
N LYS A 304 -10.71 5.98 29.70
CA LYS A 304 -9.61 6.61 30.44
C LYS A 304 -8.93 5.62 31.41
N LYS A 305 -9.48 4.41 31.56
CA LYS A 305 -8.88 3.36 32.35
C LYS A 305 -7.64 2.85 31.60
N GLY A 306 -6.49 2.85 32.24
CA GLY A 306 -5.28 2.28 31.70
C GLY A 306 -5.36 0.76 31.58
N VAL A 307 -4.25 0.14 31.17
CA VAL A 307 -4.07 -1.32 31.19
C VAL A 307 -3.76 -1.79 32.60
N THR A 308 -4.21 -2.98 32.95
CA THR A 308 -3.90 -3.64 34.23
C THR A 308 -2.73 -4.61 34.03
N VAL A 309 -1.77 -4.57 34.92
CA VAL A 309 -0.70 -5.58 34.96
C VAL A 309 -1.26 -6.88 35.55
N LYS A 310 -1.30 -7.94 34.73
CA LYS A 310 -1.81 -9.24 35.14
C LYS A 310 -0.74 -10.10 35.83
N THR A 311 0.45 -10.14 35.25
CA THR A 311 1.61 -10.84 35.78
C THR A 311 2.89 -10.06 35.50
N SER A 312 3.88 -10.19 36.39
CA SER A 312 5.22 -9.65 36.19
C SER A 312 6.24 -10.79 36.29
N SER A 313 7.13 -10.88 35.30
CA SER A 313 8.20 -11.89 35.28
C SER A 313 9.50 -11.43 35.96
N SER A 314 9.63 -10.14 36.27
CA SER A 314 10.84 -9.58 36.90
C SER A 314 10.53 -8.88 38.23
N SER A 315 11.33 -9.19 39.26
CA SER A 315 11.26 -8.55 40.60
C SER A 315 11.58 -7.04 40.56
N SER A 316 12.35 -6.57 39.58
CA SER A 316 12.74 -5.16 39.43
C SER A 316 11.59 -4.27 38.89
N LEU A 317 10.72 -4.80 38.02
CA LEU A 317 9.56 -4.05 37.53
C LEU A 317 8.40 -4.01 38.54
N SER A 318 8.24 -5.07 39.36
CA SER A 318 7.27 -5.05 40.45
C SER A 318 7.60 -3.96 41.48
N CYS A 319 8.88 -3.67 41.69
CA CYS A 319 9.32 -2.62 42.61
C CYS A 319 8.99 -1.19 42.08
N LEU A 320 9.12 -0.97 40.77
CA LEU A 320 8.79 0.32 40.13
C LEU A 320 7.28 0.60 40.09
N LEU A 321 6.45 -0.43 39.97
CA LEU A 321 4.98 -0.30 39.93
C LEU A 321 4.38 0.00 41.30
N TYR A 322 5.08 -0.37 42.39
CA TYR A 322 4.64 -0.13 43.79
C TYR A 322 5.08 1.23 44.35
N THR A 323 5.93 1.98 43.66
CA THR A 323 6.49 3.25 44.14
C THR A 323 5.77 4.49 43.61
N SER A 324 4.69 4.35 42.88
CA SER A 324 3.86 5.48 42.47
C SER A 324 2.89 5.82 43.61
N PRO A 325 3.02 6.97 44.31
CA PRO A 325 2.04 7.37 45.29
C PRO A 325 0.69 7.62 44.60
N SER A 326 -0.35 7.12 45.21
CA SER A 326 -1.77 7.30 44.87
C SER A 326 -2.17 8.78 44.82
#